data_b99a5e384e4cd40190f30d074117ecd9
#
_entry.id   b99a5e384e4cd40190f30d074117ecd9
#
_cell.length_a   1.000
_cell.length_b   1.000
_cell.length_c   1.000
_cell.angle_alpha   90.00
_cell.angle_beta   90.00
_cell.angle_gamma   90.00
#
_symmetry.space_group_name_H-M   'P 1'
#
loop_
_entity.id
_entity.type
_entity.pdbx_description
1 polymer ?
#
loop_
_entity_poly.entity_id
_entity_poly.type
_entity_poly.pdbx_seq_one_letter_code
_entity_poly.pdbx_strand_id
1 'polypeptide(L)'
;MAGSIVHNLLVRELRGDNGSVEVIVLEREGDEEAFLPNFRIGDIVILYSYPRNSEPDVRRAVVFRATLIGLGSRQFTLHLRNPQHNPHLFPGEASSAWAVEKDGTESSFTTLYRSLYSLFTATPQRRALLLGQRAPQIDETVALQGNYSQGGRFPHFNQLVLQARQARDYFLLVGPPGTGKTSFGLMNILLEELQTSEDGVLLLSYTNRAVDEICSKLVAQGLDFVRISSADSCAPEYQPYLFSRKARQNVSAGGLCKLLLQASIVVGTTTSITSAQSLFRLRRFGLAIIDEASQILEPHLMGILCARNGNVDAVQRFVLIGDHRQLPAVVQQEPAESAVADPQLQAIGLTDCRNSLFQRLIALSADKRVLFSFTHQGRMHPQVAEFANRHFYGGLLEPVPLTHQLEPLSFSSVDKSDEFQALLSSRRVIFQACERPAHSPLPKVNYAEARLIERFARAVYQLYVQNGRPFLPEESVGVIVPYRHQIALVYNLLAESGIEALQHITVDTVERYQGSQRDVIIYGFTVQKPYQLDFLCSQTFQEGDVLIDRKLNVALTRAREQIVLIGNPQLLALNPVLGELCAEYCVD
;
A
#
# COMPACT_ATOMS: atom_id res chain seq x y z
N MET A 1 -13.56 -22.60 -1.54
CA MET A 1 -12.14 -22.88 -1.22
C MET A 1 -11.30 -23.26 -2.44
N ALA A 2 -11.84 -23.18 -3.64
CA ALA A 2 -11.08 -23.49 -4.85
C ALA A 2 -9.91 -22.50 -5.03
N GLY A 3 -8.69 -23.00 -5.16
CA GLY A 3 -7.49 -22.22 -5.42
C GLY A 3 -6.64 -21.79 -4.21
N SER A 4 -6.97 -22.19 -2.99
CA SER A 4 -6.14 -21.92 -1.80
C SER A 4 -5.04 -22.99 -1.59
N ILE A 5 -5.14 -24.10 -2.28
CA ILE A 5 -4.18 -25.20 -2.24
C ILE A 5 -3.75 -25.51 -3.66
N VAL A 6 -2.47 -25.63 -3.90
CA VAL A 6 -1.89 -26.22 -5.11
C VAL A 6 -1.25 -27.52 -4.71
N HIS A 7 -1.64 -28.60 -5.36
CA HIS A 7 -1.15 -29.93 -5.09
C HIS A 7 -0.67 -30.62 -6.38
N ASN A 8 -0.17 -31.86 -6.28
CA ASN A 8 0.47 -32.60 -7.35
C ASN A 8 1.72 -31.89 -7.90
N LEU A 9 2.50 -31.30 -6.98
CA LEU A 9 3.76 -30.67 -7.29
C LEU A 9 4.90 -31.64 -7.09
N LEU A 10 5.91 -31.59 -7.97
CA LEU A 10 7.16 -32.35 -7.86
C LEU A 10 8.34 -31.40 -7.66
N VAL A 11 9.28 -31.80 -6.82
CA VAL A 11 10.56 -31.06 -6.68
C VAL A 11 11.37 -31.25 -7.95
N ARG A 12 11.75 -30.14 -8.59
CA ARG A 12 12.61 -30.12 -9.78
C ARG A 12 14.03 -29.72 -9.45
N GLU A 13 14.17 -28.78 -8.54
CA GLU A 13 15.49 -28.23 -8.22
C GLU A 13 15.52 -27.77 -6.76
N LEU A 14 16.65 -28.02 -6.10
CA LEU A 14 16.98 -27.52 -4.78
C LEU A 14 18.23 -26.63 -4.90
N ARG A 15 18.16 -25.40 -4.36
CA ARG A 15 19.27 -24.43 -4.37
C ARG A 15 19.58 -23.99 -2.96
N GLY A 16 20.85 -23.72 -2.69
CA GLY A 16 21.33 -23.18 -1.42
C GLY A 16 22.84 -23.23 -1.31
N ASP A 17 23.38 -22.60 -0.31
CA ASP A 17 24.81 -22.51 -0.04
C ASP A 17 25.23 -23.48 1.07
N ASN A 18 26.49 -23.97 1.01
CA ASN A 18 27.11 -24.80 2.04
C ASN A 18 26.30 -26.07 2.44
N GLY A 19 25.62 -26.70 1.47
CA GLY A 19 24.82 -27.89 1.73
C GLY A 19 23.47 -27.65 2.40
N SER A 20 23.05 -26.40 2.51
CA SER A 20 21.68 -26.05 2.92
C SER A 20 20.75 -25.99 1.71
N VAL A 21 19.46 -26.27 1.92
CA VAL A 21 18.39 -26.00 0.96
C VAL A 21 17.70 -24.71 1.40
N GLU A 22 17.78 -23.70 0.56
CA GLU A 22 17.16 -22.38 0.79
C GLU A 22 16.02 -22.11 -0.19
N VAL A 23 16.20 -22.57 -1.45
CA VAL A 23 15.19 -22.38 -2.50
C VAL A 23 14.78 -23.73 -3.07
N ILE A 24 13.47 -23.89 -3.25
CA ILE A 24 12.87 -25.07 -3.84
C ILE A 24 12.10 -24.66 -5.08
N VAL A 25 12.39 -25.32 -6.19
CA VAL A 25 11.64 -25.18 -7.43
C VAL A 25 10.72 -26.40 -7.59
N LEU A 26 9.42 -26.13 -7.64
CA LEU A 26 8.37 -27.12 -7.79
C LEU A 26 7.72 -26.99 -9.17
N GLU A 27 7.34 -28.11 -9.77
CA GLU A 27 6.60 -28.15 -11.01
C GLU A 27 5.32 -28.96 -10.84
N ARG A 28 4.21 -28.44 -11.39
CA ARG A 28 2.91 -29.09 -11.36
C ARG A 28 2.82 -30.14 -12.48
N GLU A 29 2.32 -31.32 -12.15
CA GLU A 29 1.91 -32.34 -13.13
C GLU A 29 0.44 -32.12 -13.56
N GLY A 30 0.13 -32.35 -14.83
CA GLY A 30 -1.22 -32.28 -15.41
C GLY A 30 -1.34 -31.33 -16.60
N ASP A 31 -2.50 -31.33 -17.26
CA ASP A 31 -2.75 -30.57 -18.47
C ASP A 31 -2.83 -29.05 -18.24
N GLU A 32 -2.52 -28.30 -19.31
CA GLU A 32 -2.38 -26.83 -19.28
C GLU A 32 -3.68 -26.05 -19.04
N GLU A 33 -4.84 -26.70 -19.14
CA GLU A 33 -6.11 -25.99 -19.07
C GLU A 33 -6.44 -25.44 -17.68
N ALA A 34 -6.53 -24.11 -17.62
CA ALA A 34 -7.28 -23.30 -16.63
C ALA A 34 -6.84 -23.38 -15.16
N PHE A 35 -5.57 -23.61 -14.82
CA PHE A 35 -5.14 -23.45 -13.45
C PHE A 35 -4.70 -22.00 -13.17
N LEU A 36 -5.57 -21.24 -12.51
CA LEU A 36 -5.26 -19.91 -11.96
C LEU A 36 -5.05 -20.05 -10.45
N PRO A 37 -3.80 -20.20 -9.98
CA PRO A 37 -3.52 -20.29 -8.56
C PRO A 37 -3.89 -18.97 -7.87
N ASN A 38 -4.55 -19.08 -6.73
CA ASN A 38 -4.87 -17.92 -5.91
C ASN A 38 -3.67 -17.50 -5.04
N PHE A 39 -2.47 -17.48 -5.63
CA PHE A 39 -1.21 -17.13 -5.00
C PHE A 39 -0.57 -15.92 -5.68
N ARG A 40 0.31 -15.24 -4.96
CA ARG A 40 1.08 -14.10 -5.45
C ARG A 40 2.54 -14.24 -5.04
N ILE A 41 3.44 -13.67 -5.83
CA ILE A 41 4.83 -13.49 -5.42
C ILE A 41 4.85 -12.64 -4.15
N GLY A 42 5.58 -13.11 -3.13
CA GLY A 42 5.62 -12.52 -1.78
C GLY A 42 4.64 -13.17 -0.78
N ASP A 43 3.70 -14.02 -1.21
CA ASP A 43 2.83 -14.74 -0.26
C ASP A 43 3.66 -15.69 0.61
N ILE A 44 3.32 -15.72 1.91
CA ILE A 44 3.84 -16.74 2.82
C ILE A 44 2.98 -17.98 2.66
N VAL A 45 3.65 -19.11 2.43
CA VAL A 45 3.02 -20.38 2.13
C VAL A 45 3.55 -21.47 3.04
N ILE A 46 2.74 -22.50 3.19
CA ILE A 46 3.08 -23.76 3.84
C ILE A 46 3.35 -24.76 2.72
N LEU A 47 4.51 -25.40 2.75
CA LEU A 47 4.94 -26.46 1.87
C LEU A 47 5.01 -27.77 2.64
N TYR A 48 4.43 -28.85 2.11
CA TYR A 48 4.50 -30.19 2.70
C TYR A 48 4.37 -31.29 1.65
N SER A 49 4.94 -32.45 1.97
CA SER A 49 4.82 -33.65 1.13
C SER A 49 3.69 -34.54 1.61
N TYR A 50 3.06 -35.27 0.70
CA TYR A 50 2.04 -36.28 0.97
C TYR A 50 2.13 -37.47 -0.01
N PRO A 51 1.59 -38.67 0.31
CA PRO A 51 1.59 -39.80 -0.60
C PRO A 51 0.75 -39.48 -1.86
N ARG A 52 1.30 -39.77 -3.04
CA ARG A 52 0.72 -39.39 -4.35
C ARG A 52 -0.71 -39.95 -4.59
N ASN A 53 -1.06 -41.05 -3.93
CA ASN A 53 -2.36 -41.70 -4.06
C ASN A 53 -3.36 -41.27 -2.97
N SER A 54 -3.07 -40.19 -2.22
CA SER A 54 -3.93 -39.66 -1.16
C SER A 54 -4.24 -38.19 -1.43
N GLU A 55 -5.24 -37.64 -0.73
CA GLU A 55 -5.46 -36.20 -0.70
C GLU A 55 -4.44 -35.53 0.24
N PRO A 56 -4.01 -34.30 -0.08
CA PRO A 56 -3.11 -33.55 0.79
C PRO A 56 -3.77 -33.25 2.15
N ASP A 57 -3.07 -33.60 3.24
CA ASP A 57 -3.51 -33.32 4.61
C ASP A 57 -2.34 -32.74 5.43
N VAL A 58 -2.34 -31.43 5.60
CA VAL A 58 -1.29 -30.69 6.33
C VAL A 58 -1.13 -31.16 7.78
N ARG A 59 -2.17 -31.71 8.40
CA ARG A 59 -2.15 -32.18 9.80
C ARG A 59 -1.30 -33.43 10.01
N ARG A 60 -0.96 -34.13 8.94
CA ARG A 60 -0.20 -35.39 8.95
C ARG A 60 1.18 -35.28 8.32
N ALA A 61 1.60 -34.08 7.96
CA ALA A 61 2.83 -33.84 7.20
C ALA A 61 3.84 -32.99 7.98
N VAL A 62 5.10 -33.13 7.64
CA VAL A 62 6.14 -32.18 8.05
C VAL A 62 5.95 -30.90 7.23
N VAL A 63 5.83 -29.77 7.91
CA VAL A 63 5.48 -28.50 7.32
C VAL A 63 6.69 -27.58 7.24
N PHE A 64 6.92 -27.01 6.06
CA PHE A 64 7.93 -25.99 5.84
C PHE A 64 7.25 -24.66 5.51
N ARG A 65 7.67 -23.59 6.16
CA ARG A 65 7.25 -22.24 5.81
C ARG A 65 8.18 -21.66 4.75
N ALA A 66 7.60 -21.11 3.71
CA ALA A 66 8.33 -20.50 2.61
C ALA A 66 7.68 -19.19 2.15
N THR A 67 8.44 -18.37 1.43
CA THR A 67 7.94 -17.23 0.68
C THR A 67 7.92 -17.60 -0.80
N LEU A 68 6.81 -17.36 -1.48
CA LEU A 68 6.69 -17.56 -2.91
C LEU A 68 7.46 -16.45 -3.64
N ILE A 69 8.56 -16.79 -4.30
CA ILE A 69 9.44 -15.83 -5.00
C ILE A 69 9.34 -15.91 -6.52
N GLY A 70 8.71 -16.96 -7.05
CA GLY A 70 8.46 -17.11 -8.49
C GLY A 70 7.17 -17.90 -8.72
N LEU A 71 6.35 -17.41 -9.64
CA LEU A 71 5.07 -18.00 -10.01
C LEU A 71 4.94 -18.02 -11.54
N GLY A 72 5.03 -19.21 -12.14
CA GLY A 72 4.75 -19.45 -13.56
C GLY A 72 3.46 -20.25 -13.73
N SER A 73 3.10 -20.56 -14.97
CA SER A 73 1.91 -21.36 -15.28
C SER A 73 1.96 -22.77 -14.66
N ARG A 74 3.14 -23.35 -14.55
CA ARG A 74 3.40 -24.69 -13.96
C ARG A 74 4.44 -24.70 -12.87
N GLN A 75 5.24 -23.65 -12.76
CA GLN A 75 6.41 -23.61 -11.89
C GLN A 75 6.21 -22.69 -10.70
N PHE A 76 6.56 -23.17 -9.52
CA PHE A 76 6.54 -22.45 -8.26
C PHE A 76 7.95 -22.41 -7.69
N THR A 77 8.48 -21.24 -7.45
CA THR A 77 9.77 -21.05 -6.79
C THR A 77 9.54 -20.53 -5.38
N LEU A 78 9.98 -21.29 -4.39
CA LEU A 78 9.78 -21.01 -2.97
C LEU A 78 11.12 -20.78 -2.29
N HIS A 79 11.23 -19.72 -1.50
CA HIS A 79 12.36 -19.48 -0.60
C HIS A 79 11.96 -19.91 0.82
N LEU A 80 12.66 -20.88 1.38
CA LEU A 80 12.40 -21.38 2.74
C LEU A 80 12.74 -20.31 3.77
N ARG A 81 11.84 -20.04 4.70
CA ARG A 81 12.09 -19.08 5.77
C ARG A 81 13.12 -19.55 6.79
N ASN A 82 13.33 -20.87 6.86
CA ASN A 82 14.38 -21.51 7.64
C ASN A 82 15.12 -22.49 6.72
N PRO A 83 16.39 -22.20 6.36
CA PRO A 83 17.20 -23.12 5.57
C PRO A 83 17.26 -24.53 6.18
N GLN A 84 17.23 -25.55 5.34
CA GLN A 84 17.27 -26.95 5.77
C GLN A 84 18.60 -27.58 5.37
N HIS A 85 19.30 -28.18 6.32
CA HIS A 85 20.60 -28.82 6.06
C HIS A 85 20.49 -30.28 5.65
N ASN A 86 19.29 -30.83 5.60
CA ASN A 86 19.05 -32.21 5.15
C ASN A 86 18.23 -32.20 3.84
N PRO A 87 18.86 -32.38 2.66
CA PRO A 87 18.17 -32.39 1.38
C PRO A 87 17.20 -33.58 1.22
N HIS A 88 17.39 -34.66 1.99
CA HIS A 88 16.49 -35.82 1.98
C HIS A 88 15.08 -35.54 2.52
N LEU A 89 14.89 -34.39 3.17
CA LEU A 89 13.56 -33.92 3.55
C LEU A 89 12.68 -33.50 2.34
N PHE A 90 13.31 -33.34 1.17
CA PHE A 90 12.63 -32.94 -0.06
C PHE A 90 12.73 -34.03 -1.14
N PRO A 91 12.09 -35.21 -0.94
CA PRO A 91 12.14 -36.27 -1.91
C PRO A 91 11.53 -35.86 -3.24
N GLY A 92 12.26 -36.09 -4.33
CA GLY A 92 11.79 -35.91 -5.70
C GLY A 92 11.16 -37.18 -6.28
N GLU A 93 10.82 -38.18 -5.45
CA GLU A 93 10.44 -39.51 -5.87
C GLU A 93 8.99 -39.61 -6.37
N ALA A 94 8.75 -40.60 -7.23
CA ALA A 94 7.46 -40.89 -7.84
C ALA A 94 6.34 -41.28 -6.84
N SER A 95 6.69 -41.61 -5.59
CA SER A 95 5.74 -42.01 -4.53
C SER A 95 5.15 -40.86 -3.75
N SER A 96 5.78 -39.65 -3.77
CA SER A 96 5.38 -38.49 -3.00
C SER A 96 5.06 -37.32 -3.92
N ALA A 97 4.02 -36.58 -3.58
CA ALA A 97 3.69 -35.29 -4.19
C ALA A 97 3.78 -34.19 -3.14
N TRP A 98 3.90 -32.96 -3.58
CA TRP A 98 3.97 -31.78 -2.73
C TRP A 98 2.72 -30.93 -2.87
N ALA A 99 2.34 -30.30 -1.79
CA ALA A 99 1.28 -29.30 -1.76
C ALA A 99 1.80 -27.97 -1.21
N VAL A 100 1.26 -26.89 -1.75
CA VAL A 100 1.49 -25.51 -1.30
C VAL A 100 0.15 -24.93 -0.91
N GLU A 101 0.06 -24.44 0.32
CA GLU A 101 -1.12 -23.78 0.86
C GLU A 101 -0.75 -22.37 1.36
N LYS A 102 -1.72 -21.47 1.41
CA LYS A 102 -1.51 -20.21 2.13
C LYS A 102 -1.28 -20.50 3.60
N ASP A 103 -0.27 -19.84 4.20
CA ASP A 103 -0.08 -19.91 5.63
C ASP A 103 -1.24 -19.17 6.33
N GLY A 104 -2.23 -19.93 6.77
CA GLY A 104 -3.35 -19.43 7.57
C GLY A 104 -3.00 -19.23 9.04
N THR A 105 -1.79 -19.61 9.46
CA THR A 105 -1.33 -19.36 10.83
C THR A 105 -0.72 -17.97 10.89
N GLU A 106 -1.55 -16.98 11.21
CA GLU A 106 -1.07 -15.62 11.44
C GLU A 106 -0.20 -15.57 12.69
N SER A 107 1.11 -15.69 12.48
CA SER A 107 2.11 -15.41 13.53
C SER A 107 2.05 -13.94 14.03
N SER A 108 1.32 -13.08 13.33
CA SER A 108 1.07 -11.69 13.68
C SER A 108 0.23 -11.52 14.94
N PHE A 109 -0.73 -12.40 15.24
CA PHE A 109 -1.59 -12.26 16.41
C PHE A 109 -0.82 -12.21 17.73
N THR A 110 0.16 -13.08 17.92
CA THR A 110 0.99 -13.04 19.14
C THR A 110 1.71 -11.70 19.30
N THR A 111 2.20 -11.13 18.20
CA THR A 111 2.85 -9.82 18.18
C THR A 111 1.83 -8.71 18.49
N LEU A 112 0.62 -8.80 17.92
CA LEU A 112 -0.46 -7.83 18.18
C LEU A 112 -0.94 -7.87 19.65
N TYR A 113 -1.12 -9.05 20.23
CA TYR A 113 -1.45 -9.19 21.66
C TYR A 113 -0.35 -8.61 22.56
N ARG A 114 0.92 -8.84 22.25
CA ARG A 114 2.04 -8.22 22.98
C ARG A 114 2.04 -6.71 22.82
N SER A 115 1.74 -6.21 21.64
CA SER A 115 1.59 -4.78 21.38
C SER A 115 0.49 -4.16 22.22
N LEU A 116 -0.70 -4.78 22.26
CA LEU A 116 -1.80 -4.33 23.11
C LEU A 116 -1.43 -4.38 24.60
N TYR A 117 -0.72 -5.44 25.01
CA TYR A 117 -0.22 -5.53 26.40
C TYR A 117 0.73 -4.37 26.74
N SER A 118 1.49 -3.87 25.77
CA SER A 118 2.37 -2.72 25.98
C SER A 118 1.61 -1.45 26.39
N LEU A 119 0.35 -1.29 25.97
CA LEU A 119 -0.51 -0.18 26.40
C LEU A 119 -0.79 -0.24 27.90
N PHE A 120 -1.00 -1.43 28.48
CA PHE A 120 -1.23 -1.59 29.93
C PHE A 120 0.02 -1.26 30.75
N THR A 121 1.20 -1.54 30.21
CA THR A 121 2.49 -1.31 30.86
C THR A 121 3.12 0.04 30.49
N ALA A 122 2.48 0.82 29.64
CA ALA A 122 2.93 2.17 29.27
C ALA A 122 2.95 3.12 30.47
N THR A 123 3.69 4.21 30.36
CA THR A 123 3.62 5.29 31.35
C THR A 123 2.19 5.81 31.46
N PRO A 124 1.71 6.22 32.66
CA PRO A 124 0.37 6.75 32.82
C PRO A 124 0.07 7.91 31.86
N GLN A 125 1.06 8.78 31.63
CA GLN A 125 0.96 9.94 30.73
C GLN A 125 0.77 9.50 29.28
N ARG A 126 1.55 8.52 28.81
CA ARG A 126 1.46 7.98 27.45
C ARG A 126 0.12 7.28 27.23
N ARG A 127 -0.31 6.47 28.18
CA ARG A 127 -1.59 5.78 28.12
C ARG A 127 -2.77 6.77 28.07
N ALA A 128 -2.79 7.77 28.96
CA ALA A 128 -3.82 8.80 28.97
C ALA A 128 -3.85 9.60 27.64
N LEU A 129 -2.69 9.89 27.06
CA LEU A 129 -2.58 10.54 25.76
C LEU A 129 -3.20 9.70 24.64
N LEU A 130 -2.79 8.44 24.51
CA LEU A 130 -3.27 7.54 23.46
C LEU A 130 -4.76 7.22 23.59
N LEU A 131 -5.29 7.20 24.82
CA LEU A 131 -6.72 7.02 25.09
C LEU A 131 -7.52 8.33 25.00
N GLY A 132 -6.91 9.45 24.59
CA GLY A 132 -7.61 10.75 24.49
C GLY A 132 -8.08 11.34 25.82
N GLN A 133 -7.57 10.80 26.94
CA GLN A 133 -7.88 11.27 28.30
C GLN A 133 -7.04 12.48 28.73
N ARG A 134 -6.02 12.79 27.97
CA ARG A 134 -5.14 13.95 28.12
C ARG A 134 -4.96 14.63 26.77
N ALA A 135 -5.10 15.95 26.74
CA ALA A 135 -4.77 16.73 25.56
C ALA A 135 -3.26 16.68 25.25
N PRO A 136 -2.85 16.73 23.96
CA PRO A 136 -1.45 16.87 23.59
C PRO A 136 -0.89 18.21 24.05
N GLN A 137 0.40 18.22 24.44
CA GLN A 137 1.11 19.41 24.83
C GLN A 137 1.69 20.15 23.61
N ILE A 138 1.69 21.47 23.67
CA ILE A 138 2.23 22.35 22.64
C ILE A 138 3.15 23.35 23.30
N ASP A 139 4.30 23.59 22.67
CA ASP A 139 5.30 24.56 23.13
C ASP A 139 5.51 25.62 22.02
N GLU A 140 4.76 26.71 22.12
CA GLU A 140 4.84 27.81 21.15
C GLU A 140 6.15 28.61 21.19
N THR A 141 7.00 28.39 22.19
CA THR A 141 8.31 29.06 22.27
C THR A 141 9.34 28.46 21.32
N VAL A 142 9.07 27.27 20.78
CA VAL A 142 9.95 26.57 19.84
C VAL A 142 9.87 27.22 18.46
N ALA A 143 11.02 27.59 17.90
CA ALA A 143 11.17 28.16 16.57
C ALA A 143 11.86 27.19 15.60
N LEU A 144 11.71 27.44 14.28
CA LEU A 144 12.43 26.69 13.25
C LEU A 144 13.91 27.09 13.21
N GLN A 145 14.76 26.11 12.89
CA GLN A 145 16.15 26.31 12.53
C GLN A 145 16.34 26.39 11.01
N GLY A 146 15.57 25.60 10.26
CA GLY A 146 15.62 25.54 8.80
C GLY A 146 14.58 26.44 8.11
N ASN A 147 14.72 26.55 6.78
CA ASN A 147 13.72 27.18 5.91
C ASN A 147 13.28 26.17 4.83
N TYR A 148 12.02 25.81 4.87
CA TYR A 148 11.41 24.76 4.05
C TYR A 148 10.48 25.32 2.95
N SER A 149 10.39 26.64 2.81
CA SER A 149 9.50 27.31 1.87
C SER A 149 9.87 27.17 0.38
N GLN A 150 10.99 26.51 0.07
CA GLN A 150 11.51 26.37 -1.31
C GLN A 150 11.67 27.73 -2.02
N GLY A 151 12.39 28.64 -1.40
CA GLY A 151 12.58 29.99 -1.94
C GLY A 151 11.34 30.88 -1.86
N GLY A 152 10.43 30.59 -0.93
CA GLY A 152 9.18 31.35 -0.74
C GLY A 152 8.00 30.86 -1.60
N ARG A 153 8.22 29.88 -2.47
CA ARG A 153 7.16 29.32 -3.33
C ARG A 153 6.06 28.60 -2.53
N PHE A 154 6.43 27.94 -1.43
CA PHE A 154 5.53 27.14 -0.61
C PHE A 154 5.68 27.48 0.88
N PRO A 155 5.21 28.65 1.32
CA PRO A 155 5.36 29.11 2.71
C PRO A 155 4.68 28.20 3.74
N HIS A 156 3.64 27.46 3.34
CA HIS A 156 2.93 26.50 4.19
C HIS A 156 3.81 25.35 4.69
N PHE A 157 4.92 25.03 4.02
CA PHE A 157 5.87 24.03 4.54
C PHE A 157 6.59 24.51 5.80
N ASN A 158 6.92 25.79 5.91
CA ASN A 158 7.46 26.33 7.16
C ASN A 158 6.42 26.24 8.29
N GLN A 159 5.16 26.57 8.01
CA GLN A 159 4.08 26.44 8.99
C GLN A 159 3.90 24.98 9.45
N LEU A 160 3.87 24.03 8.50
CA LEU A 160 3.79 22.60 8.80
C LEU A 160 4.90 22.16 9.76
N VAL A 161 6.18 22.46 9.41
CA VAL A 161 7.33 22.03 10.19
C VAL A 161 7.35 22.70 11.57
N LEU A 162 6.97 23.99 11.64
CA LEU A 162 6.84 24.69 12.90
C LEU A 162 5.81 24.04 13.83
N GLN A 163 4.59 23.77 13.33
CA GLN A 163 3.56 23.13 14.14
C GLN A 163 3.97 21.72 14.58
N ALA A 164 4.57 20.92 13.68
CA ALA A 164 5.09 19.60 14.01
C ALA A 164 6.19 19.67 15.09
N ARG A 165 7.00 20.72 15.08
CA ARG A 165 8.07 20.95 16.04
C ARG A 165 7.55 21.40 17.41
N GLN A 166 6.50 22.23 17.42
CA GLN A 166 5.84 22.74 18.62
C GLN A 166 4.99 21.67 19.32
N ALA A 167 4.50 20.66 18.58
CA ALA A 167 3.78 19.54 19.15
C ALA A 167 4.74 18.61 19.95
N ARG A 168 4.58 18.59 21.28
CA ARG A 168 5.49 17.88 22.19
C ARG A 168 5.15 16.40 22.40
N ASP A 169 3.94 16.00 22.08
CA ASP A 169 3.45 14.62 22.23
C ASP A 169 3.24 13.95 20.88
N TYR A 170 2.32 14.46 20.09
CA TYR A 170 2.09 13.97 18.72
C TYR A 170 1.64 15.08 17.78
N PHE A 171 1.83 14.82 16.50
CA PHE A 171 1.36 15.66 15.40
C PHE A 171 0.70 14.82 14.32
N LEU A 172 -0.39 15.31 13.73
CA LEU A 172 -1.16 14.64 12.68
C LEU A 172 -1.04 15.42 11.39
N LEU A 173 -0.57 14.74 10.34
CA LEU A 173 -0.45 15.32 9.00
C LEU A 173 -1.42 14.62 8.05
N VAL A 174 -2.49 15.29 7.69
CA VAL A 174 -3.43 14.84 6.66
C VAL A 174 -2.91 15.29 5.30
N GLY A 175 -2.67 14.34 4.42
CA GLY A 175 -2.21 14.63 3.07
C GLY A 175 -3.00 13.88 2.01
N PRO A 176 -3.91 14.56 1.30
CA PRO A 176 -4.56 14.02 0.11
C PRO A 176 -3.59 13.49 -0.94
N PRO A 177 -4.08 12.77 -1.98
CA PRO A 177 -3.23 12.26 -3.04
C PRO A 177 -2.43 13.36 -3.73
N GLY A 178 -1.14 13.08 -3.97
CA GLY A 178 -0.29 14.01 -4.72
C GLY A 178 0.16 15.28 -3.98
N THR A 179 -0.12 15.41 -2.68
CA THR A 179 0.25 16.60 -1.91
C THR A 179 1.68 16.59 -1.36
N GLY A 180 2.44 15.54 -1.63
CA GLY A 180 3.85 15.47 -1.21
C GLY A 180 4.05 15.09 0.26
N LYS A 181 3.14 14.29 0.85
CA LYS A 181 3.26 13.79 2.23
C LYS A 181 4.65 13.29 2.58
N THR A 182 5.13 12.32 1.82
CA THR A 182 6.44 11.67 2.05
C THR A 182 7.59 12.56 1.57
N SER A 183 7.46 13.15 0.36
CA SER A 183 8.54 13.91 -0.30
C SER A 183 8.85 15.25 0.37
N PHE A 184 7.86 15.91 0.94
CA PHE A 184 8.01 17.22 1.59
C PHE A 184 7.60 17.17 3.06
N GLY A 185 6.42 16.61 3.38
CA GLY A 185 5.93 16.55 4.75
C GLY A 185 6.87 15.80 5.68
N LEU A 186 7.07 14.51 5.43
CA LEU A 186 7.96 13.67 6.21
C LEU A 186 9.40 14.18 6.19
N MET A 187 9.93 14.48 4.99
CA MET A 187 11.33 14.84 4.81
C MET A 187 11.67 16.17 5.48
N ASN A 188 10.82 17.20 5.39
CA ASN A 188 11.09 18.49 6.03
C ASN A 188 11.02 18.38 7.56
N ILE A 189 10.07 17.61 8.12
CA ILE A 189 10.00 17.35 9.56
C ILE A 189 11.26 16.58 10.02
N LEU A 190 11.70 15.57 9.26
CA LEU A 190 12.91 14.83 9.54
C LEU A 190 14.15 15.74 9.55
N LEU A 191 14.32 16.56 8.50
CA LEU A 191 15.49 17.44 8.38
C LEU A 191 15.56 18.45 9.52
N GLU A 192 14.45 19.01 9.96
CA GLU A 192 14.40 19.91 11.13
C GLU A 192 14.77 19.16 12.41
N GLU A 193 14.30 17.92 12.60
CA GLU A 193 14.63 17.13 13.78
C GLU A 193 16.11 16.81 13.86
N LEU A 194 16.73 16.41 12.73
CA LEU A 194 18.15 16.08 12.66
C LEU A 194 19.06 17.30 12.95
N GLN A 195 18.57 18.54 12.72
CA GLN A 195 19.32 19.76 13.03
C GLN A 195 19.20 20.17 14.51
N THR A 196 18.14 19.72 15.18
CA THR A 196 17.73 20.27 16.46
C THR A 196 17.80 19.27 17.62
N SER A 197 18.01 17.98 17.33
CA SER A 197 18.05 16.92 18.32
C SER A 197 19.17 15.92 18.01
N GLU A 198 19.88 15.49 19.04
CA GLU A 198 20.84 14.38 18.97
C GLU A 198 20.14 13.01 19.12
N ASP A 199 18.90 13.01 19.59
CA ASP A 199 18.10 11.81 19.70
C ASP A 199 17.76 11.28 18.30
N GLY A 200 17.86 9.98 18.10
CA GLY A 200 17.60 9.37 16.79
C GLY A 200 16.12 9.45 16.38
N VAL A 201 15.91 9.37 15.08
CA VAL A 201 14.58 9.35 14.47
C VAL A 201 14.24 7.95 13.98
N LEU A 202 12.99 7.52 14.24
CA LEU A 202 12.44 6.25 13.78
C LEU A 202 11.44 6.53 12.65
N LEU A 203 11.73 6.05 11.44
CA LEU A 203 10.85 6.20 10.27
C LEU A 203 10.14 4.88 9.98
N LEU A 204 8.82 4.92 9.91
CA LEU A 204 7.98 3.74 9.81
C LEU A 204 6.95 3.87 8.70
N SER A 205 6.61 2.74 8.10
CA SER A 205 5.40 2.58 7.30
C SER A 205 4.84 1.16 7.45
N TYR A 206 3.67 0.91 6.86
CA TYR A 206 3.02 -0.40 6.95
C TYR A 206 3.65 -1.41 5.98
N THR A 207 3.95 -1.01 4.75
CA THR A 207 4.43 -1.90 3.69
C THR A 207 5.91 -1.70 3.39
N ASN A 208 6.59 -2.76 2.93
CA ASN A 208 7.97 -2.68 2.48
C ASN A 208 8.16 -1.69 1.32
N ARG A 209 7.19 -1.64 0.39
CA ARG A 209 7.20 -0.70 -0.73
C ARG A 209 7.20 0.77 -0.24
N ALA A 210 6.37 1.11 0.74
CA ALA A 210 6.34 2.46 1.30
C ALA A 210 7.64 2.77 2.06
N VAL A 211 8.23 1.76 2.74
CA VAL A 211 9.56 1.90 3.36
C VAL A 211 10.65 2.10 2.29
N ASP A 212 10.59 1.41 1.14
CA ASP A 212 11.50 1.62 0.01
C ASP A 212 11.37 3.05 -0.54
N GLU A 213 10.16 3.60 -0.62
CA GLU A 213 9.94 5.00 -1.01
C GLU A 213 10.59 5.99 -0.04
N ILE A 214 10.47 5.76 1.28
CA ILE A 214 11.19 6.55 2.28
C ILE A 214 12.69 6.44 2.06
N CYS A 215 13.22 5.22 1.89
CA CYS A 215 14.65 4.99 1.64
C CYS A 215 15.15 5.73 0.40
N SER A 216 14.36 5.76 -0.69
CA SER A 216 14.72 6.49 -1.90
C SER A 216 14.90 7.99 -1.65
N LYS A 217 14.04 8.59 -0.81
CA LYS A 217 14.14 10.01 -0.43
C LYS A 217 15.35 10.28 0.45
N LEU A 218 15.66 9.38 1.39
CA LEU A 218 16.85 9.49 2.24
C LEU A 218 18.12 9.42 1.40
N VAL A 219 18.22 8.46 0.48
CA VAL A 219 19.37 8.33 -0.44
C VAL A 219 19.51 9.57 -1.32
N ALA A 220 18.41 10.09 -1.88
CA ALA A 220 18.42 11.31 -2.69
C ALA A 220 18.90 12.55 -1.92
N GLN A 221 18.74 12.58 -0.59
CA GLN A 221 19.24 13.63 0.30
C GLN A 221 20.65 13.35 0.87
N GLY A 222 21.27 12.22 0.48
CA GLY A 222 22.59 11.82 1.00
C GLY A 222 22.60 11.45 2.49
N LEU A 223 21.45 11.09 3.07
CA LEU A 223 21.33 10.73 4.47
C LEU A 223 21.64 9.25 4.69
N ASP A 224 22.49 8.93 5.67
CA ASP A 224 22.74 7.55 6.08
C ASP A 224 21.68 7.07 7.08
N PHE A 225 21.32 5.81 6.99
CA PHE A 225 20.29 5.19 7.82
C PHE A 225 20.56 3.69 8.05
N VAL A 226 19.87 3.12 9.02
CA VAL A 226 19.85 1.67 9.26
C VAL A 226 18.44 1.16 8.99
N ARG A 227 18.31 0.23 8.04
CA ARG A 227 17.05 -0.43 7.74
C ARG A 227 16.92 -1.76 8.48
N ILE A 228 15.79 -1.96 9.16
CA ILE A 228 15.45 -3.21 9.85
C ILE A 228 14.39 -3.96 9.02
N SER A 229 14.84 -4.94 8.24
CA SER A 229 14.02 -5.87 7.47
C SER A 229 14.83 -7.10 7.05
N SER A 230 14.17 -8.14 6.47
CA SER A 230 14.85 -9.20 5.73
C SER A 230 15.35 -8.68 4.37
N ALA A 231 16.33 -9.37 3.78
CA ALA A 231 16.85 -9.03 2.46
C ALA A 231 15.78 -9.18 1.36
N ASP A 232 14.95 -10.22 1.46
CA ASP A 232 13.88 -10.49 0.49
C ASP A 232 12.74 -9.46 0.51
N SER A 233 12.64 -8.70 1.60
CA SER A 233 11.63 -7.66 1.79
C SER A 233 12.17 -6.26 1.51
N CYS A 234 13.34 -6.15 0.90
CA CYS A 234 14.06 -4.92 0.66
C CYS A 234 14.47 -4.84 -0.81
N ALA A 235 14.15 -3.76 -1.48
CA ALA A 235 14.59 -3.54 -2.85
C ALA A 235 16.13 -3.60 -2.93
N PRO A 236 16.70 -4.17 -4.01
CA PRO A 236 18.14 -4.43 -4.12
C PRO A 236 19.02 -3.21 -3.84
N GLU A 237 18.62 -2.04 -4.30
CA GLU A 237 19.35 -0.78 -4.14
C GLU A 237 19.47 -0.32 -2.68
N TYR A 238 18.55 -0.74 -1.78
CA TYR A 238 18.57 -0.36 -0.36
C TYR A 238 19.14 -1.46 0.55
N GLN A 239 19.50 -2.63 0.00
CA GLN A 239 20.13 -3.71 0.78
C GLN A 239 21.44 -3.30 1.48
N PRO A 240 22.30 -2.41 0.95
CA PRO A 240 23.47 -1.93 1.67
C PRO A 240 23.17 -1.29 3.03
N TYR A 241 21.97 -0.73 3.20
CA TYR A 241 21.50 -0.06 4.43
C TYR A 241 20.89 -1.03 5.46
N LEU A 242 20.70 -2.31 5.11
CA LEU A 242 20.17 -3.32 6.02
C LEU A 242 21.08 -3.48 7.24
N PHE A 243 20.45 -3.53 8.43
CA PHE A 243 21.15 -3.85 9.67
C PHE A 243 21.98 -5.12 9.56
N SER A 244 21.43 -6.19 8.97
CA SER A 244 22.12 -7.47 8.76
C SER A 244 23.36 -7.34 7.86
N ARG A 245 23.36 -6.46 6.86
CA ARG A 245 24.51 -6.20 5.99
C ARG A 245 25.58 -5.34 6.68
N LYS A 246 25.17 -4.23 7.31
CA LYS A 246 26.07 -3.38 8.11
C LYS A 246 26.66 -4.15 9.31
N ALA A 247 25.89 -5.08 9.88
CA ALA A 247 26.33 -5.92 10.99
C ALA A 247 27.46 -6.89 10.62
N ARG A 248 27.46 -7.44 9.39
CA ARG A 248 28.54 -8.33 8.90
C ARG A 248 29.91 -7.65 8.87
N GLN A 249 29.96 -6.34 8.80
CA GLN A 249 31.20 -5.55 8.85
C GLN A 249 31.69 -5.31 10.29
N ASN A 250 30.85 -5.59 11.29
CA ASN A 250 31.12 -5.36 12.73
C ASN A 250 31.06 -6.69 13.48
N VAL A 251 32.21 -7.35 13.61
CA VAL A 251 32.34 -8.75 14.10
C VAL A 251 32.05 -8.93 15.59
N SER A 252 31.82 -7.87 16.38
CA SER A 252 31.57 -7.96 17.81
C SER A 252 30.19 -7.49 18.23
N ALA A 253 29.65 -8.10 19.31
CA ALA A 253 28.37 -7.66 19.89
C ALA A 253 28.39 -6.16 20.27
N GLY A 254 29.51 -5.66 20.76
CA GLY A 254 29.71 -4.23 21.05
C GLY A 254 29.67 -3.34 19.81
N GLY A 255 30.19 -3.82 18.66
CA GLY A 255 30.11 -3.12 17.37
C GLY A 255 28.66 -3.04 16.85
N LEU A 256 27.86 -4.09 17.04
CA LEU A 256 26.45 -4.10 16.67
C LEU A 256 25.61 -3.13 17.49
N CYS A 257 25.83 -3.10 18.81
CA CYS A 257 25.18 -2.13 19.68
C CYS A 257 25.56 -0.70 19.30
N LYS A 258 26.86 -0.45 19.03
CA LYS A 258 27.36 0.86 18.62
C LYS A 258 26.72 1.32 17.30
N LEU A 259 26.57 0.42 16.31
CA LEU A 259 25.90 0.72 15.04
C LEU A 259 24.48 1.23 15.26
N LEU A 260 23.69 0.56 16.10
CA LEU A 260 22.31 0.97 16.40
C LEU A 260 22.26 2.24 17.24
N LEU A 261 23.16 2.42 18.21
CA LEU A 261 23.20 3.59 19.08
C LEU A 261 23.59 4.86 18.32
N GLN A 262 24.48 4.76 17.33
CA GLN A 262 24.99 5.88 16.56
C GLN A 262 24.15 6.23 15.32
N ALA A 263 23.23 5.35 14.90
CA ALA A 263 22.38 5.62 13.75
C ALA A 263 21.44 6.81 14.03
N SER A 264 21.58 7.92 13.32
CA SER A 264 20.66 9.05 13.45
C SER A 264 19.25 8.69 12.94
N ILE A 265 19.15 7.79 11.97
CA ILE A 265 17.89 7.36 11.36
C ILE A 265 17.81 5.83 11.37
N VAL A 266 16.70 5.31 11.91
CA VAL A 266 16.33 3.88 11.79
C VAL A 266 15.04 3.78 11.01
N VAL A 267 14.99 2.89 10.01
CA VAL A 267 13.85 2.73 9.10
C VAL A 267 13.34 1.30 9.11
N GLY A 268 12.03 1.10 9.08
CA GLY A 268 11.45 -0.23 8.97
C GLY A 268 9.94 -0.24 8.83
N THR A 269 9.38 -1.43 8.62
CA THR A 269 7.93 -1.59 8.75
C THR A 269 7.51 -1.62 10.22
N THR A 270 6.27 -1.25 10.51
CA THR A 270 5.72 -1.38 11.87
C THR A 270 5.88 -2.80 12.42
N THR A 271 5.68 -3.81 11.59
CA THR A 271 5.84 -5.22 11.98
C THR A 271 7.29 -5.58 12.29
N SER A 272 8.26 -5.15 11.47
CA SER A 272 9.67 -5.46 11.70
C SER A 272 10.21 -4.79 12.97
N ILE A 273 9.80 -3.54 13.22
CA ILE A 273 10.20 -2.79 14.42
C ILE A 273 9.51 -3.35 15.68
N THR A 274 8.22 -3.69 15.60
CA THR A 274 7.51 -4.33 16.72
C THR A 274 8.13 -5.68 17.08
N SER A 275 8.67 -6.41 16.12
CA SER A 275 9.41 -7.66 16.35
C SER A 275 10.80 -7.43 16.96
N ALA A 276 11.39 -6.24 16.77
CA ALA A 276 12.71 -5.86 17.26
C ALA A 276 12.66 -5.09 18.59
N GLN A 277 11.87 -5.55 19.57
CA GLN A 277 11.67 -4.86 20.87
C GLN A 277 12.96 -4.55 21.64
N SER A 278 14.02 -5.32 21.44
CA SER A 278 15.35 -5.04 22.02
C SER A 278 15.91 -3.68 21.60
N LEU A 279 15.52 -3.16 20.43
CA LEU A 279 15.92 -1.83 19.97
C LEU A 279 15.53 -0.75 20.98
N PHE A 280 14.34 -0.81 21.52
CA PHE A 280 13.81 0.16 22.48
C PHE A 280 14.48 0.05 23.85
N ARG A 281 15.00 -1.13 24.21
CA ARG A 281 15.80 -1.30 25.42
C ARG A 281 17.21 -0.73 25.29
N LEU A 282 17.75 -0.73 24.05
CA LEU A 282 19.09 -0.23 23.76
C LEU A 282 19.12 1.29 23.66
N ARG A 283 18.09 1.92 23.04
CA ARG A 283 18.09 3.37 22.82
C ARG A 283 16.71 3.97 22.89
N ARG A 284 16.70 5.30 23.04
CA ARG A 284 15.49 6.13 22.87
C ARG A 284 15.49 6.77 21.49
N PHE A 285 14.30 7.21 21.07
CA PHE A 285 14.08 8.01 19.88
C PHE A 285 13.37 9.31 20.26
N GLY A 286 13.90 10.43 19.82
CA GLY A 286 13.27 11.74 20.01
C GLY A 286 11.95 11.85 19.24
N LEU A 287 11.95 11.26 18.03
CA LEU A 287 10.80 11.32 17.14
C LEU A 287 10.58 9.97 16.43
N ALA A 288 9.32 9.52 16.35
CA ALA A 288 8.89 8.51 15.40
C ALA A 288 7.97 9.15 14.35
N ILE A 289 8.26 8.97 13.06
CA ILE A 289 7.40 9.40 11.96
C ILE A 289 6.82 8.14 11.31
N ILE A 290 5.49 8.06 11.29
CA ILE A 290 4.76 6.92 10.75
C ILE A 290 4.02 7.38 9.50
N ASP A 291 4.49 6.96 8.32
CA ASP A 291 3.84 7.25 7.05
C ASP A 291 2.77 6.21 6.73
N GLU A 292 1.76 6.61 5.95
CA GLU A 292 0.57 5.82 5.62
C GLU A 292 -0.17 5.30 6.88
N ALA A 293 -0.20 6.12 7.94
CA ALA A 293 -0.75 5.74 9.25
C ALA A 293 -2.26 5.42 9.22
N SER A 294 -2.99 5.90 8.21
CA SER A 294 -4.39 5.54 7.97
C SER A 294 -4.61 4.06 7.62
N GLN A 295 -3.58 3.37 7.15
CA GLN A 295 -3.60 1.95 6.80
C GLN A 295 -3.16 1.04 7.94
N ILE A 296 -2.86 1.58 9.12
CA ILE A 296 -2.28 0.83 10.24
C ILE A 296 -3.30 0.75 11.37
N LEU A 297 -3.70 -0.46 11.74
CA LEU A 297 -4.54 -0.69 12.90
C LEU A 297 -3.81 -0.32 14.19
N GLU A 298 -4.53 0.16 15.19
CA GLU A 298 -3.97 0.59 16.47
C GLU A 298 -3.04 -0.45 17.13
N PRO A 299 -3.38 -1.75 17.17
CA PRO A 299 -2.51 -2.75 17.77
C PRO A 299 -1.09 -2.80 17.18
N HIS A 300 -0.94 -2.51 15.89
CA HIS A 300 0.39 -2.49 15.26
C HIS A 300 1.29 -1.34 15.76
N LEU A 301 0.69 -0.25 16.25
CA LEU A 301 1.42 0.92 16.74
C LEU A 301 1.68 0.86 18.24
N MET A 302 0.82 0.20 19.02
CA MET A 302 0.93 0.20 20.48
C MET A 302 2.25 -0.37 20.99
N GLY A 303 2.79 -1.41 20.36
CA GLY A 303 4.09 -1.99 20.72
C GLY A 303 5.27 -1.05 20.51
N ILE A 304 5.11 -0.04 19.66
CA ILE A 304 6.12 0.98 19.33
C ILE A 304 5.93 2.22 20.20
N LEU A 305 4.72 2.79 20.17
CA LEU A 305 4.42 4.05 20.86
C LEU A 305 4.41 3.91 22.38
N CYS A 306 4.14 2.72 22.89
CA CYS A 306 4.17 2.37 24.31
C CYS A 306 5.46 1.67 24.75
N ALA A 307 6.45 1.53 23.85
CA ALA A 307 7.74 0.93 24.19
C ALA A 307 8.46 1.73 25.26
N ARG A 308 9.19 1.03 26.14
CA ARG A 308 9.90 1.65 27.26
C ARG A 308 11.40 1.40 27.18
N ASN A 309 12.14 2.41 27.63
CA ASN A 309 13.56 2.32 27.95
C ASN A 309 13.71 2.59 29.45
N GLY A 310 13.85 1.51 30.23
CA GLY A 310 13.75 1.62 31.68
C GLY A 310 12.36 2.11 32.14
N ASN A 311 12.34 3.24 32.85
CA ASN A 311 11.11 3.84 33.39
C ASN A 311 10.51 4.97 32.54
N VAL A 312 11.07 5.25 31.37
CA VAL A 312 10.63 6.31 30.46
C VAL A 312 10.15 5.74 29.13
N ASP A 313 9.37 6.53 28.39
CA ASP A 313 8.95 6.16 27.04
C ASP A 313 10.18 6.11 26.13
N ALA A 314 10.27 5.05 25.32
CA ALA A 314 11.38 4.88 24.37
C ALA A 314 11.24 5.78 23.14
N VAL A 315 10.02 6.16 22.79
CA VAL A 315 9.68 7.15 21.76
C VAL A 315 9.13 8.39 22.47
N GLN A 316 9.80 9.53 22.37
CA GLN A 316 9.38 10.73 23.09
C GLN A 316 8.11 11.34 22.48
N ARG A 317 8.14 11.60 21.19
CA ARG A 317 6.99 12.13 20.42
C ARG A 317 6.83 11.40 19.09
N PHE A 318 5.67 11.55 18.45
CA PHE A 318 5.42 10.89 17.18
C PHE A 318 4.61 11.77 16.22
N VAL A 319 4.84 11.56 14.93
CA VAL A 319 4.07 12.16 13.83
C VAL A 319 3.38 11.04 13.07
N LEU A 320 2.07 11.15 12.90
CA LEU A 320 1.28 10.26 12.06
C LEU A 320 0.94 10.98 10.77
N ILE A 321 1.29 10.39 9.64
CA ILE A 321 1.05 10.93 8.31
C ILE A 321 0.12 9.98 7.56
N GLY A 322 -0.94 10.49 6.95
CA GLY A 322 -1.87 9.64 6.21
C GLY A 322 -2.99 10.40 5.54
N ASP A 323 -3.92 9.64 5.00
CA ASP A 323 -5.17 10.14 4.45
C ASP A 323 -6.30 9.15 4.81
N HIS A 324 -7.15 9.53 5.76
CA HIS A 324 -8.24 8.69 6.23
C HIS A 324 -9.39 8.54 5.22
N ARG A 325 -9.38 9.36 4.17
CA ARG A 325 -10.32 9.31 3.03
C ARG A 325 -9.85 8.39 1.90
N GLN A 326 -8.66 7.81 2.04
CA GLN A 326 -8.16 6.72 1.20
C GLN A 326 -8.38 5.36 1.89
N LEU A 327 -7.91 4.27 1.25
CA LEU A 327 -8.12 2.92 1.76
C LEU A 327 -7.61 2.76 3.20
N PRO A 328 -8.41 2.15 4.09
CA PRO A 328 -8.02 1.85 5.45
C PRO A 328 -7.15 0.60 5.51
N ALA A 329 -6.79 0.17 6.72
CA ALA A 329 -6.20 -1.14 6.95
C ALA A 329 -7.11 -2.26 6.42
N VAL A 330 -6.49 -3.31 5.87
CA VAL A 330 -7.22 -4.51 5.44
C VAL A 330 -7.63 -5.31 6.68
N VAL A 331 -8.93 -5.52 6.84
CA VAL A 331 -9.53 -6.26 7.96
C VAL A 331 -10.47 -7.33 7.41
N GLN A 332 -10.49 -8.49 8.05
CA GLN A 332 -11.34 -9.62 7.65
C GLN A 332 -12.71 -9.61 8.35
N GLN A 333 -12.83 -8.90 9.47
CA GLN A 333 -14.07 -8.82 10.25
C GLN A 333 -15.14 -7.99 9.54
N GLU A 334 -16.37 -8.45 9.66
CA GLU A 334 -17.52 -7.70 9.17
C GLU A 334 -17.77 -6.43 10.02
N PRO A 335 -18.37 -5.39 9.45
CA PRO A 335 -18.66 -4.15 10.18
C PRO A 335 -19.39 -4.34 11.50
N ALA A 336 -20.35 -5.26 11.55
CA ALA A 336 -21.13 -5.55 12.75
C ALA A 336 -20.30 -6.19 13.88
N GLU A 337 -19.25 -6.94 13.54
CA GLU A 337 -18.37 -7.62 14.50
C GLU A 337 -17.33 -6.68 15.12
N SER A 338 -16.98 -5.61 14.41
CA SER A 338 -15.95 -4.65 14.81
C SER A 338 -16.49 -3.38 15.43
N ALA A 339 -17.79 -3.13 15.31
CA ALA A 339 -18.46 -1.97 15.88
C ALA A 339 -18.37 -2.00 17.42
N VAL A 340 -18.07 -0.84 17.99
CA VAL A 340 -17.94 -0.67 19.45
C VAL A 340 -19.22 -0.06 20.02
N ALA A 341 -19.91 -0.79 20.89
CA ALA A 341 -21.14 -0.35 21.52
C ALA A 341 -20.94 0.28 22.92
N ASP A 342 -19.78 0.07 23.56
CA ASP A 342 -19.48 0.59 24.89
C ASP A 342 -19.34 2.13 24.87
N PRO A 343 -20.16 2.88 25.65
CA PRO A 343 -20.12 4.33 25.66
C PRO A 343 -18.78 4.92 26.12
N GLN A 344 -18.05 4.25 27.01
CA GLN A 344 -16.75 4.72 27.49
C GLN A 344 -15.69 4.61 26.40
N LEU A 345 -15.75 3.55 25.60
CA LEU A 345 -14.85 3.39 24.45
C LEU A 345 -15.22 4.35 23.31
N GLN A 346 -16.51 4.59 23.09
CA GLN A 346 -16.95 5.62 22.12
C GLN A 346 -16.52 7.02 22.54
N ALA A 347 -16.52 7.33 23.82
CA ALA A 347 -16.09 8.64 24.34
C ALA A 347 -14.60 8.93 24.07
N ILE A 348 -13.77 7.91 23.93
CA ILE A 348 -12.37 8.04 23.49
C ILE A 348 -12.20 7.92 21.96
N GLY A 349 -13.28 8.04 21.20
CA GLY A 349 -13.29 7.99 19.74
C GLY A 349 -13.18 6.58 19.13
N LEU A 350 -13.20 5.52 19.93
CA LEU A 350 -13.16 4.13 19.44
C LEU A 350 -14.58 3.67 19.12
N THR A 351 -15.02 3.95 17.91
CA THR A 351 -16.36 3.58 17.41
C THR A 351 -16.36 2.28 16.61
N ASP A 352 -15.22 1.91 16.04
CA ASP A 352 -15.01 0.70 15.26
C ASP A 352 -13.54 0.25 15.38
N CYS A 353 -13.31 -1.02 15.73
CA CYS A 353 -11.96 -1.58 15.87
C CYS A 353 -11.16 -1.66 14.56
N ARG A 354 -11.81 -1.43 13.40
CA ARG A 354 -11.16 -1.33 12.09
C ARG A 354 -10.54 0.04 11.82
N ASN A 355 -10.89 1.06 12.62
CA ASN A 355 -10.33 2.39 12.47
C ASN A 355 -8.86 2.42 12.92
N SER A 356 -8.06 3.20 12.21
CA SER A 356 -6.68 3.45 12.59
C SER A 356 -6.60 4.43 13.77
N LEU A 357 -5.49 4.38 14.52
CA LEU A 357 -5.16 5.38 15.53
C LEU A 357 -5.17 6.79 14.91
N PHE A 358 -4.67 6.93 13.68
CA PHE A 358 -4.66 8.20 12.95
C PHE A 358 -6.07 8.79 12.81
N GLN A 359 -7.03 7.99 12.33
CA GLN A 359 -8.43 8.44 12.17
C GLN A 359 -9.06 8.78 13.52
N ARG A 360 -8.82 7.97 14.54
CA ARG A 360 -9.36 8.21 15.89
C ARG A 360 -8.79 9.49 16.52
N LEU A 361 -7.49 9.74 16.43
CA LEU A 361 -6.90 10.96 16.94
C LEU A 361 -7.35 12.20 16.18
N ILE A 362 -7.59 12.13 14.86
CA ILE A 362 -8.18 13.24 14.10
C ILE A 362 -9.56 13.59 14.66
N ALA A 363 -10.42 12.58 14.90
CA ALA A 363 -11.76 12.79 15.44
C ALA A 363 -11.75 13.41 16.86
N LEU A 364 -10.74 13.05 17.67
CA LEU A 364 -10.56 13.60 19.02
C LEU A 364 -9.88 14.97 19.05
N SER A 365 -9.16 15.37 18.00
CA SER A 365 -8.34 16.58 17.98
C SER A 365 -9.21 17.84 17.90
N ALA A 366 -9.56 18.37 19.07
CA ALA A 366 -10.16 19.70 19.19
C ALA A 366 -9.15 20.81 18.89
N ASP A 367 -7.88 20.62 19.23
CA ASP A 367 -6.80 21.57 18.98
C ASP A 367 -6.21 21.40 17.59
N LYS A 368 -6.47 22.37 16.73
CA LYS A 368 -5.98 22.38 15.34
C LYS A 368 -4.46 22.61 15.21
N ARG A 369 -3.77 22.99 16.29
CA ARG A 369 -2.30 23.18 16.27
C ARG A 369 -1.54 21.86 16.16
N VAL A 370 -2.15 20.74 16.53
CA VAL A 370 -1.56 19.40 16.36
C VAL A 370 -2.01 18.68 15.08
N LEU A 371 -2.74 19.37 14.22
CA LEU A 371 -3.28 18.84 12.97
C LEU A 371 -2.98 19.79 11.82
N PHE A 372 -2.34 19.31 10.79
CA PHE A 372 -2.14 20.04 9.55
C PHE A 372 -2.71 19.24 8.37
N SER A 373 -3.37 19.94 7.45
CA SER A 373 -3.90 19.33 6.23
C SER A 373 -3.30 20.01 5.00
N PHE A 374 -2.73 19.23 4.11
CA PHE A 374 -2.32 19.74 2.82
C PHE A 374 -3.52 20.01 1.93
N THR A 375 -3.43 21.09 1.17
CA THR A 375 -4.45 21.52 0.19
C THR A 375 -3.91 21.54 -1.25
N HIS A 376 -2.60 21.61 -1.45
CA HIS A 376 -2.01 21.71 -2.78
C HIS A 376 -1.54 20.33 -3.26
N GLN A 377 -2.03 19.91 -4.43
CA GLN A 377 -1.68 18.63 -5.03
C GLN A 377 -0.93 18.81 -6.36
N GLY A 378 0.15 18.09 -6.57
CA GLY A 378 0.98 18.13 -7.78
C GLY A 378 0.86 16.88 -8.66
N ARG A 379 -0.13 16.00 -8.43
CA ARG A 379 -0.29 14.77 -9.19
C ARG A 379 -1.23 14.92 -10.36
N MET A 380 -2.48 15.23 -10.07
CA MET A 380 -3.57 15.18 -11.04
C MET A 380 -3.70 16.51 -11.80
N HIS A 381 -3.99 16.42 -13.09
CA HIS A 381 -4.52 17.57 -13.80
C HIS A 381 -5.82 18.04 -13.14
N PRO A 382 -6.12 19.35 -13.05
CA PRO A 382 -7.32 19.86 -12.37
C PRO A 382 -8.63 19.19 -12.80
N GLN A 383 -8.83 18.97 -14.11
CA GLN A 383 -10.02 18.27 -14.62
C GLN A 383 -10.12 16.80 -14.17
N VAL A 384 -8.99 16.11 -14.00
CA VAL A 384 -8.98 14.74 -13.47
C VAL A 384 -9.29 14.73 -11.97
N ALA A 385 -8.82 15.75 -11.25
CA ALA A 385 -9.02 15.87 -9.82
C ALA A 385 -10.45 16.32 -9.43
N GLU A 386 -11.19 16.94 -10.34
CA GLU A 386 -12.41 17.70 -10.06
C GLU A 386 -13.47 16.90 -9.31
N PHE A 387 -13.82 15.72 -9.81
CA PHE A 387 -14.82 14.86 -9.17
C PHE A 387 -14.40 14.44 -7.76
N ALA A 388 -13.19 13.90 -7.62
CA ALA A 388 -12.68 13.45 -6.32
C ALA A 388 -12.53 14.62 -5.34
N ASN A 389 -12.10 15.79 -5.82
CA ASN A 389 -11.96 16.99 -5.00
C ASN A 389 -13.32 17.45 -4.45
N ARG A 390 -14.33 17.55 -5.31
CA ARG A 390 -15.68 17.97 -4.92
C ARG A 390 -16.33 16.97 -3.95
N HIS A 391 -16.29 15.68 -4.27
CA HIS A 391 -16.99 14.65 -3.49
C HIS A 391 -16.27 14.22 -2.21
N PHE A 392 -14.95 14.19 -2.20
CA PHE A 392 -14.19 13.58 -1.10
C PHE A 392 -13.32 14.57 -0.33
N TYR A 393 -13.01 15.74 -0.91
CA TYR A 393 -12.13 16.72 -0.28
C TYR A 393 -12.79 18.12 -0.10
N GLY A 394 -14.10 18.22 -0.36
CA GLY A 394 -14.86 19.44 -0.14
C GLY A 394 -14.41 20.63 -1.00
N GLY A 395 -13.82 20.38 -2.17
CA GLY A 395 -13.30 21.40 -3.06
C GLY A 395 -11.99 22.07 -2.59
N LEU A 396 -11.33 21.54 -1.56
CA LEU A 396 -10.17 22.18 -0.93
C LEU A 396 -8.83 21.92 -1.64
N LEU A 397 -8.80 20.99 -2.62
CA LEU A 397 -7.56 20.66 -3.31
C LEU A 397 -7.30 21.65 -4.45
N GLU A 398 -6.18 22.33 -4.35
CA GLU A 398 -5.68 23.26 -5.36
C GLU A 398 -4.49 22.63 -6.12
N PRO A 399 -4.34 22.89 -7.43
CA PRO A 399 -3.18 22.41 -8.16
C PRO A 399 -1.91 23.16 -7.74
N VAL A 400 -0.79 22.43 -7.61
CA VAL A 400 0.53 23.03 -7.71
C VAL A 400 0.76 23.29 -9.19
N PRO A 401 0.99 24.52 -9.67
CA PRO A 401 1.03 24.84 -11.11
C PRO A 401 2.26 24.20 -11.79
N LEU A 402 2.24 22.88 -11.88
CA LEU A 402 3.23 22.08 -12.61
C LEU A 402 2.86 22.02 -14.10
N THR A 403 3.84 21.81 -14.96
CA THR A 403 3.68 21.80 -16.41
C THR A 403 2.50 20.95 -16.88
N HIS A 404 2.44 19.68 -16.46
CA HIS A 404 1.36 18.76 -16.85
C HIS A 404 -0.03 19.14 -16.30
N GLN A 405 -0.10 20.00 -15.27
CA GLN A 405 -1.37 20.53 -14.71
C GLN A 405 -1.86 21.78 -15.46
N LEU A 406 -0.98 22.47 -16.17
CA LEU A 406 -1.29 23.71 -16.90
C LEU A 406 -1.46 23.46 -18.40
N GLU A 407 -0.82 22.44 -18.94
CA GLU A 407 -0.86 22.14 -20.37
C GLU A 407 -2.24 21.64 -20.79
N PRO A 408 -2.76 22.13 -21.93
CA PRO A 408 -3.97 21.58 -22.51
C PRO A 408 -3.71 20.14 -23.00
N LEU A 409 -4.77 19.35 -23.09
CA LEU A 409 -4.71 18.05 -23.76
C LEU A 409 -4.44 18.29 -25.26
N SER A 410 -3.27 17.89 -25.74
CA SER A 410 -2.83 18.19 -27.11
C SER A 410 -2.04 17.02 -27.71
N PHE A 411 -2.54 16.55 -28.85
CA PHE A 411 -1.84 15.58 -29.70
C PHE A 411 -1.77 16.14 -31.10
N SER A 412 -0.58 16.24 -31.69
CA SER A 412 -0.36 16.77 -33.03
C SER A 412 -0.78 15.78 -34.12
N SER A 413 -0.73 14.48 -33.83
CA SER A 413 -1.14 13.40 -34.73
C SER A 413 -2.19 12.52 -34.02
N VAL A 414 -3.39 12.44 -34.60
CA VAL A 414 -4.53 11.64 -34.11
C VAL A 414 -5.18 10.97 -35.29
N ASP A 415 -5.36 9.67 -35.24
CA ASP A 415 -6.23 8.96 -36.20
C ASP A 415 -7.70 9.19 -35.80
N LYS A 416 -8.34 10.12 -36.50
CA LYS A 416 -9.76 10.46 -36.27
C LYS A 416 -10.74 9.37 -36.71
N SER A 417 -10.28 8.36 -37.43
CA SER A 417 -11.10 7.19 -37.79
C SER A 417 -11.14 6.17 -36.65
N ASP A 418 -10.19 6.22 -35.73
CA ASP A 418 -10.18 5.46 -34.48
C ASP A 418 -10.94 6.25 -33.40
N GLU A 419 -12.13 5.79 -33.06
CA GLU A 419 -13.02 6.42 -32.06
C GLU A 419 -12.33 6.58 -30.69
N PHE A 420 -11.46 5.63 -30.28
CA PHE A 420 -10.74 5.69 -28.99
C PHE A 420 -9.65 6.76 -28.99
N GLN A 421 -8.89 6.91 -30.09
CA GLN A 421 -7.93 7.99 -30.22
C GLN A 421 -8.65 9.35 -30.27
N ALA A 422 -9.78 9.45 -30.97
CA ALA A 422 -10.57 10.67 -31.01
C ALA A 422 -11.05 11.09 -29.60
N LEU A 423 -11.58 10.14 -28.81
CA LEU A 423 -11.99 10.38 -27.42
C LEU A 423 -10.82 10.80 -26.53
N LEU A 424 -9.73 10.04 -26.54
CA LEU A 424 -8.55 10.31 -25.74
C LEU A 424 -7.88 11.65 -26.10
N SER A 425 -8.02 12.13 -27.34
CA SER A 425 -7.48 13.41 -27.74
C SER A 425 -8.35 14.61 -27.35
N SER A 426 -9.60 14.39 -26.95
CA SER A 426 -10.58 15.44 -26.68
C SER A 426 -10.97 15.58 -25.21
N ARG A 427 -10.84 14.54 -24.39
CA ARG A 427 -11.33 14.51 -23.00
C ARG A 427 -10.28 13.95 -22.05
N ARG A 428 -10.19 14.50 -20.83
CA ARG A 428 -9.31 13.99 -19.77
C ARG A 428 -10.01 12.97 -18.89
N VAL A 429 -11.33 13.07 -18.73
CA VAL A 429 -12.16 12.11 -18.02
C VAL A 429 -13.18 11.57 -19.00
N ILE A 430 -13.22 10.26 -19.14
CA ILE A 430 -14.07 9.54 -20.10
C ILE A 430 -14.82 8.46 -19.34
N PHE A 431 -16.14 8.45 -19.41
CA PHE A 431 -16.92 7.30 -19.01
C PHE A 431 -17.45 6.59 -20.26
N GLN A 432 -16.92 5.41 -20.56
CA GLN A 432 -17.34 4.56 -21.66
C GLN A 432 -18.40 3.56 -21.18
N ALA A 433 -19.61 3.72 -21.65
CA ALA A 433 -20.68 2.78 -21.36
C ALA A 433 -20.35 1.38 -21.92
N CYS A 434 -20.58 0.37 -21.11
CA CYS A 434 -20.46 -1.03 -21.49
C CYS A 434 -21.76 -1.73 -21.15
N GLU A 435 -22.47 -2.23 -22.15
CA GLU A 435 -23.71 -2.95 -21.96
C GLU A 435 -23.47 -4.30 -21.25
N ARG A 436 -24.48 -4.75 -20.55
CA ARG A 436 -24.44 -6.05 -19.90
C ARG A 436 -24.40 -7.15 -20.97
N PRO A 437 -23.40 -8.04 -20.96
CA PRO A 437 -23.40 -9.18 -21.86
C PRO A 437 -24.61 -10.09 -21.57
N ALA A 438 -25.33 -10.49 -22.62
CA ALA A 438 -26.54 -11.31 -22.52
C ALA A 438 -26.31 -12.64 -21.76
N HIS A 439 -25.10 -13.20 -21.91
CA HIS A 439 -24.65 -14.40 -21.22
C HIS A 439 -23.21 -14.24 -20.77
N SER A 440 -22.99 -14.06 -19.45
CA SER A 440 -21.67 -14.20 -18.85
C SER A 440 -21.67 -15.46 -17.98
N PRO A 441 -20.88 -16.48 -18.32
CA PRO A 441 -20.82 -17.71 -17.53
C PRO A 441 -20.21 -17.50 -16.14
N LEU A 442 -19.42 -16.44 -15.97
CA LEU A 442 -18.72 -16.11 -14.74
C LEU A 442 -19.08 -14.71 -14.25
N PRO A 443 -19.64 -14.56 -13.04
CA PRO A 443 -20.10 -13.25 -12.54
C PRO A 443 -18.96 -12.25 -12.29
N LYS A 444 -17.71 -12.70 -12.19
CA LYS A 444 -16.53 -11.87 -11.91
C LYS A 444 -15.66 -11.63 -13.15
N VAL A 445 -16.20 -11.87 -14.34
CA VAL A 445 -15.54 -11.68 -15.64
C VAL A 445 -16.49 -10.99 -16.61
N ASN A 446 -16.08 -9.88 -17.19
CA ASN A 446 -16.79 -9.16 -18.21
C ASN A 446 -15.91 -9.02 -19.46
N TYR A 447 -16.18 -9.82 -20.48
CA TYR A 447 -15.40 -9.84 -21.72
C TYR A 447 -15.55 -8.53 -22.53
N ALA A 448 -16.73 -7.90 -22.49
CA ALA A 448 -16.94 -6.64 -23.21
C ALA A 448 -16.10 -5.51 -22.60
N GLU A 449 -16.11 -5.37 -21.26
CA GLU A 449 -15.24 -4.41 -20.58
C GLU A 449 -13.75 -4.71 -20.83
N ALA A 450 -13.33 -5.98 -20.77
CA ALA A 450 -11.92 -6.34 -20.99
C ALA A 450 -11.45 -5.97 -22.41
N ARG A 451 -12.30 -6.14 -23.42
CA ARG A 451 -11.99 -5.70 -24.79
C ARG A 451 -11.90 -4.17 -24.92
N LEU A 452 -12.81 -3.44 -24.26
CA LEU A 452 -12.73 -1.97 -24.23
C LEU A 452 -11.45 -1.50 -23.53
N ILE A 453 -11.06 -2.14 -22.43
CA ILE A 453 -9.79 -1.86 -21.73
C ILE A 453 -8.60 -2.05 -22.68
N GLU A 454 -8.55 -3.18 -23.40
CA GLU A 454 -7.48 -3.45 -24.39
C GLU A 454 -7.45 -2.39 -25.49
N ARG A 455 -8.62 -2.03 -26.07
CA ARG A 455 -8.72 -1.02 -27.13
C ARG A 455 -8.26 0.36 -26.66
N PHE A 456 -8.66 0.82 -25.48
CA PHE A 456 -8.18 2.07 -24.90
C PHE A 456 -6.67 2.03 -24.62
N ALA A 457 -6.14 0.95 -24.05
CA ALA A 457 -4.71 0.81 -23.79
C ALA A 457 -3.89 0.86 -25.11
N ARG A 458 -4.38 0.21 -26.15
CA ARG A 458 -3.80 0.26 -27.50
C ARG A 458 -3.83 1.68 -28.09
N ALA A 459 -4.95 2.37 -27.97
CA ALA A 459 -5.10 3.73 -28.47
C ALA A 459 -4.16 4.70 -27.74
N VAL A 460 -3.98 4.57 -26.42
CA VAL A 460 -2.99 5.36 -25.67
C VAL A 460 -1.57 5.09 -26.19
N TYR A 461 -1.20 3.81 -26.36
CA TYR A 461 0.10 3.44 -26.91
C TYR A 461 0.34 4.07 -28.28
N GLN A 462 -0.64 3.96 -29.20
CA GLN A 462 -0.56 4.52 -30.54
C GLN A 462 -0.43 6.04 -30.51
N LEU A 463 -1.25 6.74 -29.72
CA LEU A 463 -1.15 8.19 -29.55
C LEU A 463 0.24 8.62 -29.06
N TYR A 464 0.81 7.91 -28.10
CA TYR A 464 2.15 8.22 -27.57
C TYR A 464 3.20 8.06 -28.69
N VAL A 465 3.22 6.91 -29.36
CA VAL A 465 4.18 6.62 -30.43
C VAL A 465 4.05 7.61 -31.60
N GLN A 466 2.82 7.89 -32.07
CA GLN A 466 2.56 8.80 -33.17
C GLN A 466 2.96 10.24 -32.87
N ASN A 467 2.97 10.63 -31.62
CA ASN A 467 3.33 11.97 -31.16
C ASN A 467 4.77 12.05 -30.58
N GLY A 468 5.58 11.00 -30.74
CA GLY A 468 6.95 10.97 -30.24
C GLY A 468 7.07 10.99 -28.71
N ARG A 469 6.00 10.70 -27.99
CA ARG A 469 6.00 10.60 -26.54
C ARG A 469 6.48 9.20 -26.12
N PRO A 470 7.47 9.08 -25.20
CA PRO A 470 7.92 7.78 -24.72
C PRO A 470 6.77 7.03 -24.05
N PHE A 471 6.60 5.76 -24.40
CA PHE A 471 5.68 4.87 -23.69
C PHE A 471 6.47 4.01 -22.72
N LEU A 472 6.30 4.28 -21.43
CA LEU A 472 6.92 3.54 -20.33
C LEU A 472 5.84 2.72 -19.64
N PRO A 473 5.84 1.38 -19.72
CA PRO A 473 4.75 0.54 -19.22
C PRO A 473 4.38 0.79 -17.75
N GLU A 474 5.37 1.13 -16.92
CA GLU A 474 5.17 1.38 -15.49
C GLU A 474 4.70 2.81 -15.16
N GLU A 475 4.70 3.73 -16.12
CA GLU A 475 4.35 5.13 -15.93
C GLU A 475 3.18 5.59 -16.80
N SER A 476 3.12 5.13 -18.05
CA SER A 476 2.19 5.66 -19.04
C SER A 476 0.75 5.19 -18.82
N VAL A 477 0.53 3.88 -18.63
CA VAL A 477 -0.83 3.31 -18.51
C VAL A 477 -0.91 2.33 -17.36
N GLY A 478 -2.03 2.39 -16.65
CA GLY A 478 -2.38 1.38 -15.67
C GLY A 478 -3.86 1.00 -15.74
N VAL A 479 -4.15 -0.25 -15.43
CA VAL A 479 -5.51 -0.77 -15.44
C VAL A 479 -5.93 -1.19 -14.05
N ILE A 480 -7.08 -0.70 -13.60
CA ILE A 480 -7.69 -1.07 -12.32
C ILE A 480 -8.95 -1.89 -12.61
N VAL A 481 -9.05 -3.09 -12.03
CA VAL A 481 -10.26 -3.92 -12.08
C VAL A 481 -10.48 -4.63 -10.74
N PRO A 482 -11.72 -4.90 -10.31
CA PRO A 482 -11.97 -5.38 -8.95
C PRO A 482 -11.68 -6.88 -8.73
N TYR A 483 -11.60 -7.68 -9.81
CA TYR A 483 -11.56 -9.13 -9.70
C TYR A 483 -10.34 -9.76 -10.37
N ARG A 484 -9.70 -10.74 -9.70
CA ARG A 484 -8.52 -11.45 -10.23
C ARG A 484 -8.76 -12.14 -11.57
N HIS A 485 -9.94 -12.73 -11.77
CA HIS A 485 -10.28 -13.36 -13.06
C HIS A 485 -10.36 -12.31 -14.17
N GLN A 486 -10.83 -11.11 -13.86
CA GLN A 486 -10.83 -10.00 -14.83
C GLN A 486 -9.42 -9.54 -15.14
N ILE A 487 -8.52 -9.48 -14.13
CA ILE A 487 -7.09 -9.20 -14.33
C ILE A 487 -6.47 -10.17 -15.33
N ALA A 488 -6.68 -11.48 -15.12
CA ALA A 488 -6.15 -12.52 -16.00
C ALA A 488 -6.66 -12.39 -17.43
N LEU A 489 -7.98 -12.13 -17.59
CA LEU A 489 -8.57 -11.92 -18.92
C LEU A 489 -7.97 -10.71 -19.63
N VAL A 490 -7.81 -9.58 -18.91
CA VAL A 490 -7.20 -8.36 -19.49
C VAL A 490 -5.76 -8.64 -19.91
N TYR A 491 -4.95 -9.31 -19.10
CA TYR A 491 -3.58 -9.69 -19.50
C TYR A 491 -3.55 -10.56 -20.75
N ASN A 492 -4.45 -11.52 -20.89
CA ASN A 492 -4.53 -12.36 -22.10
C ASN A 492 -4.84 -11.51 -23.35
N LEU A 493 -5.80 -10.60 -23.27
CA LEU A 493 -6.16 -9.72 -24.40
C LEU A 493 -5.02 -8.75 -24.72
N LEU A 494 -4.31 -8.22 -23.74
CA LEU A 494 -3.13 -7.38 -23.96
C LEU A 494 -2.01 -8.17 -24.63
N ALA A 495 -1.81 -9.44 -24.28
CA ALA A 495 -0.84 -10.31 -24.93
C ALA A 495 -1.24 -10.62 -26.41
N GLU A 496 -2.53 -10.88 -26.65
CA GLU A 496 -3.09 -11.09 -27.99
C GLU A 496 -2.97 -9.86 -28.89
N SER A 497 -2.84 -8.65 -28.33
CA SER A 497 -2.68 -7.41 -29.09
C SER A 497 -1.45 -7.37 -29.98
N GLY A 498 -0.43 -8.19 -29.70
CA GLY A 498 0.85 -8.22 -30.40
C GLY A 498 1.78 -7.03 -30.09
N ILE A 499 1.40 -6.14 -29.17
CA ILE A 499 2.21 -4.99 -28.73
C ILE A 499 2.94 -5.37 -27.45
N GLU A 500 4.24 -5.62 -27.53
CA GLU A 500 5.07 -6.06 -26.40
C GLU A 500 4.98 -5.12 -25.19
N ALA A 501 5.00 -3.80 -25.43
CA ALA A 501 4.93 -2.80 -24.36
C ALA A 501 3.64 -2.90 -23.51
N LEU A 502 2.52 -3.33 -24.10
CA LEU A 502 1.25 -3.49 -23.40
C LEU A 502 1.23 -4.72 -22.49
N GLN A 503 2.05 -5.74 -22.76
CA GLN A 503 2.17 -6.92 -21.91
C GLN A 503 2.80 -6.61 -20.55
N HIS A 504 3.52 -5.48 -20.46
CA HIS A 504 4.23 -5.05 -19.26
C HIS A 504 3.50 -3.97 -18.45
N ILE A 505 2.34 -3.47 -18.90
CA ILE A 505 1.58 -2.53 -18.10
C ILE A 505 0.99 -3.22 -16.86
N THR A 506 0.79 -2.45 -15.80
CA THR A 506 0.21 -3.00 -14.57
C THR A 506 -1.30 -3.13 -14.69
N VAL A 507 -1.83 -4.34 -14.49
CA VAL A 507 -3.27 -4.60 -14.32
C VAL A 507 -3.48 -5.17 -12.93
N ASP A 508 -4.16 -4.45 -12.02
CA ASP A 508 -4.36 -4.94 -10.64
C ASP A 508 -5.60 -4.31 -10.00
N THR A 509 -5.87 -4.69 -8.76
CA THR A 509 -6.97 -4.12 -7.96
C THR A 509 -6.60 -2.74 -7.40
N VAL A 510 -7.61 -1.98 -6.97
CA VAL A 510 -7.41 -0.63 -6.41
C VAL A 510 -6.49 -0.64 -5.18
N GLU A 511 -6.56 -1.68 -4.36
CA GLU A 511 -5.72 -1.84 -3.17
C GLU A 511 -4.22 -1.91 -3.51
N ARG A 512 -3.89 -2.52 -4.64
CA ARG A 512 -2.50 -2.63 -5.13
C ARG A 512 -2.00 -1.35 -5.82
N TYR A 513 -2.93 -0.55 -6.31
CA TYR A 513 -2.60 0.76 -6.89
C TYR A 513 -2.35 1.84 -5.85
N GLN A 514 -2.67 1.60 -4.58
CA GLN A 514 -2.39 2.57 -3.52
C GLN A 514 -0.88 2.88 -3.44
N GLY A 515 -0.52 4.16 -3.34
CA GLY A 515 0.86 4.64 -3.40
C GLY A 515 1.43 4.78 -4.82
N SER A 516 0.79 4.25 -5.86
CA SER A 516 1.25 4.39 -7.25
C SER A 516 0.47 5.44 -8.04
N GLN A 517 0.96 5.77 -9.23
CA GLN A 517 0.33 6.69 -10.17
C GLN A 517 0.69 6.33 -11.60
N ARG A 518 -0.14 6.75 -12.57
CA ARG A 518 0.11 6.60 -14.02
C ARG A 518 -0.34 7.87 -14.73
N ASP A 519 0.16 8.09 -15.93
CA ASP A 519 -0.34 9.18 -16.76
C ASP A 519 -1.81 8.95 -17.11
N VAL A 520 -2.14 7.72 -17.55
CA VAL A 520 -3.49 7.30 -17.88
C VAL A 520 -3.90 6.12 -17.02
N ILE A 521 -5.05 6.21 -16.36
CA ILE A 521 -5.69 5.08 -15.67
C ILE A 521 -6.93 4.65 -16.45
N ILE A 522 -7.06 3.35 -16.65
CA ILE A 522 -8.26 2.71 -17.18
C ILE A 522 -8.89 1.90 -16.05
N TYR A 523 -10.10 2.28 -15.63
CA TYR A 523 -10.81 1.62 -14.53
C TYR A 523 -12.06 0.90 -15.05
N GLY A 524 -12.02 -0.43 -15.06
CA GLY A 524 -13.16 -1.30 -15.36
C GLY A 524 -13.90 -1.68 -14.09
N PHE A 525 -15.17 -1.33 -13.99
CA PHE A 525 -15.99 -1.60 -12.79
C PHE A 525 -16.38 -3.07 -12.65
N THR A 526 -16.51 -3.80 -13.75
CA THR A 526 -16.85 -5.24 -13.83
C THR A 526 -18.13 -5.58 -13.05
N VAL A 527 -19.12 -4.66 -13.08
CA VAL A 527 -20.41 -4.84 -12.44
C VAL A 527 -21.42 -5.38 -13.46
N GLN A 528 -21.92 -6.59 -13.20
CA GLN A 528 -22.93 -7.27 -14.05
C GLN A 528 -24.23 -7.54 -13.29
N LYS A 529 -24.20 -7.45 -11.95
CA LYS A 529 -25.34 -7.69 -11.06
C LYS A 529 -25.34 -6.69 -9.90
N PRO A 530 -26.51 -6.26 -9.40
CA PRO A 530 -26.61 -5.25 -8.34
C PRO A 530 -25.79 -5.56 -7.08
N TYR A 531 -25.75 -6.81 -6.61
CA TYR A 531 -25.04 -7.19 -5.39
C TYR A 531 -23.51 -6.98 -5.48
N GLN A 532 -22.97 -6.81 -6.67
CA GLN A 532 -21.52 -6.55 -6.85
C GLN A 532 -21.14 -5.11 -6.45
N LEU A 533 -22.12 -4.21 -6.41
CA LEU A 533 -21.92 -2.86 -5.87
C LEU A 533 -21.55 -2.90 -4.39
N ASP A 534 -22.09 -3.84 -3.61
CA ASP A 534 -21.75 -4.00 -2.18
C ASP A 534 -20.25 -4.24 -2.00
N PHE A 535 -19.64 -5.04 -2.89
CA PHE A 535 -18.21 -5.26 -2.88
C PHE A 535 -17.43 -4.04 -3.38
N LEU A 536 -17.90 -3.40 -4.44
CA LEU A 536 -17.25 -2.23 -5.02
C LEU A 536 -17.21 -1.06 -4.04
N CYS A 537 -18.34 -0.80 -3.35
CA CYS A 537 -18.53 0.28 -2.40
C CYS A 537 -18.33 -0.14 -0.93
N SER A 538 -17.68 -1.28 -0.67
CA SER A 538 -17.54 -1.86 0.69
C SER A 538 -16.71 -1.02 1.67
N GLN A 539 -15.99 -0.01 1.19
CA GLN A 539 -15.10 0.83 1.98
C GLN A 539 -15.61 2.28 2.07
N THR A 540 -16.90 2.41 2.36
CA THR A 540 -17.54 3.71 2.57
C THR A 540 -17.62 4.07 4.06
N PHE A 541 -17.57 5.36 4.38
CA PHE A 541 -17.84 5.88 5.71
C PHE A 541 -18.43 7.27 5.65
N GLN A 542 -19.15 7.67 6.69
CA GLN A 542 -19.74 8.98 6.80
C GLN A 542 -18.80 9.95 7.54
N GLU A 543 -18.49 11.08 6.93
CA GLU A 543 -17.74 12.17 7.55
C GLU A 543 -18.58 13.46 7.51
N GLY A 544 -19.20 13.81 8.62
CA GLY A 544 -20.24 14.85 8.62
C GLY A 544 -21.40 14.46 7.71
N ASP A 545 -21.75 15.33 6.77
CA ASP A 545 -22.82 15.08 5.79
C ASP A 545 -22.33 14.41 4.49
N VAL A 546 -21.03 14.10 4.39
CA VAL A 546 -20.43 13.56 3.17
C VAL A 546 -20.19 12.06 3.29
N LEU A 547 -20.65 11.29 2.31
CA LEU A 547 -20.33 9.88 2.17
C LEU A 547 -19.01 9.73 1.37
N ILE A 548 -17.99 9.20 2.02
CA ILE A 548 -16.68 8.98 1.41
C ILE A 548 -16.58 7.52 0.93
N ASP A 549 -16.46 7.30 -0.37
CA ASP A 549 -16.07 6.01 -0.95
C ASP A 549 -14.57 5.97 -1.16
N ARG A 550 -13.88 5.26 -0.26
CA ARG A 550 -12.42 5.19 -0.23
C ARG A 550 -11.84 4.45 -1.44
N LYS A 551 -12.52 3.42 -1.94
CA LYS A 551 -12.07 2.67 -3.13
C LYS A 551 -12.16 3.54 -4.38
N LEU A 552 -13.30 4.18 -4.59
CA LEU A 552 -13.50 5.09 -5.71
C LEU A 552 -12.51 6.26 -5.62
N ASN A 553 -12.36 6.87 -4.45
CA ASN A 553 -11.41 7.96 -4.24
C ASN A 553 -9.97 7.55 -4.62
N VAL A 554 -9.52 6.37 -4.18
CA VAL A 554 -8.18 5.89 -4.57
C VAL A 554 -8.10 5.66 -6.07
N ALA A 555 -9.07 5.02 -6.71
CA ALA A 555 -9.04 4.75 -8.13
C ALA A 555 -8.95 6.04 -8.97
N LEU A 556 -9.82 7.03 -8.68
CA LEU A 556 -9.85 8.30 -9.40
C LEU A 556 -8.56 9.12 -9.24
N THR A 557 -7.90 8.99 -8.09
CA THR A 557 -6.71 9.79 -7.75
C THR A 557 -5.39 9.14 -8.15
N ARG A 558 -5.41 8.06 -8.96
CA ARG A 558 -4.18 7.42 -9.49
C ARG A 558 -3.73 8.01 -10.82
N ALA A 559 -4.62 8.64 -11.57
CA ALA A 559 -4.31 9.23 -12.86
C ALA A 559 -3.62 10.61 -12.70
N ARG A 560 -2.62 10.86 -13.53
CA ARG A 560 -1.97 12.18 -13.61
C ARG A 560 -2.66 13.06 -14.66
N GLU A 561 -2.89 12.52 -15.83
CA GLU A 561 -3.32 13.28 -17.01
C GLU A 561 -4.71 12.90 -17.50
N GLN A 562 -5.04 11.61 -17.50
CA GLN A 562 -6.34 11.13 -18.00
C GLN A 562 -6.85 9.93 -17.23
N ILE A 563 -8.18 9.80 -17.18
CA ILE A 563 -8.84 8.61 -16.64
C ILE A 563 -9.97 8.16 -17.57
N VAL A 564 -9.99 6.86 -17.84
CA VAL A 564 -11.06 6.17 -18.59
C VAL A 564 -11.79 5.24 -17.62
N LEU A 565 -13.08 5.43 -17.50
CA LEU A 565 -13.98 4.66 -16.65
C LEU A 565 -14.86 3.80 -17.56
N ILE A 566 -14.95 2.49 -17.30
CA ILE A 566 -15.69 1.56 -18.17
C ILE A 566 -16.66 0.74 -17.32
N GLY A 567 -17.96 0.77 -17.64
CA GLY A 567 -18.95 0.01 -16.89
C GLY A 567 -20.37 0.16 -17.39
N ASN A 568 -21.30 -0.56 -16.75
CA ASN A 568 -22.72 -0.46 -17.07
C ASN A 568 -23.36 0.71 -16.31
N PRO A 569 -23.80 1.79 -16.99
CA PRO A 569 -24.31 2.98 -16.33
C PRO A 569 -25.61 2.74 -15.56
N GLN A 570 -26.49 1.82 -16.04
CA GLN A 570 -27.75 1.52 -15.36
C GLN A 570 -27.51 0.80 -14.02
N LEU A 571 -26.52 -0.09 -13.96
CA LEU A 571 -26.18 -0.78 -12.72
C LEU A 571 -25.42 0.16 -11.76
N LEU A 572 -24.49 0.94 -12.28
CA LEU A 572 -23.71 1.89 -11.46
C LEU A 572 -24.59 2.99 -10.86
N ALA A 573 -25.61 3.43 -11.57
CA ALA A 573 -26.59 4.43 -11.10
C ALA A 573 -27.42 3.98 -9.89
N LEU A 574 -27.37 2.69 -9.50
CA LEU A 574 -27.97 2.24 -8.24
C LEU A 574 -27.21 2.78 -7.01
N ASN A 575 -25.95 3.21 -7.18
CA ASN A 575 -25.21 3.96 -6.18
C ASN A 575 -25.20 5.45 -6.56
N PRO A 576 -25.63 6.38 -5.69
CA PRO A 576 -25.77 7.80 -6.04
C PRO A 576 -24.48 8.44 -6.55
N VAL A 577 -23.33 8.17 -5.91
CA VAL A 577 -22.03 8.76 -6.29
C VAL A 577 -21.56 8.23 -7.64
N LEU A 578 -21.70 6.92 -7.87
CA LEU A 578 -21.38 6.31 -9.17
C LEU A 578 -22.35 6.75 -10.27
N GLY A 579 -23.62 6.95 -9.94
CA GLY A 579 -24.61 7.48 -10.87
C GLY A 579 -24.29 8.89 -11.34
N GLU A 580 -23.87 9.77 -10.42
CA GLU A 580 -23.41 11.12 -10.75
C GLU A 580 -22.16 11.09 -11.61
N LEU A 581 -21.17 10.26 -11.25
CA LEU A 581 -19.95 10.05 -12.04
C LEU A 581 -20.26 9.63 -13.49
N CYS A 582 -21.18 8.66 -13.66
CA CYS A 582 -21.61 8.21 -14.99
C CYS A 582 -22.29 9.34 -15.77
N ALA A 583 -23.23 10.06 -15.14
CA ALA A 583 -23.99 11.13 -15.80
C ALA A 583 -23.10 12.31 -16.23
N GLU A 584 -22.06 12.62 -15.46
CA GLU A 584 -21.16 13.76 -15.73
C GLU A 584 -20.18 13.46 -16.88
N TYR A 585 -19.70 12.22 -17.01
CA TYR A 585 -18.61 11.89 -17.94
C TYR A 585 -18.96 10.88 -19.03
N CYS A 586 -20.23 10.45 -19.13
CA CYS A 586 -20.68 9.54 -20.20
C CYS A 586 -20.38 10.13 -21.58
N VAL A 587 -19.88 9.26 -22.45
CA VAL A 587 -19.72 9.58 -23.87
C VAL A 587 -20.97 9.05 -24.58
N ASP A 588 -21.65 9.93 -25.31
CA ASP A 588 -22.83 9.61 -26.14
C ASP A 588 -22.47 8.67 -27.29
#